data_110300db3b0c1e2ba3b64c1622dcf27b
#
_entry.id   110300db3b0c1e2ba3b64c1622dcf27b
#
_cell.length_a   1.000
_cell.length_b   1.000
_cell.length_c   1.000
_cell.angle_alpha   90.00
_cell.angle_beta   90.00
_cell.angle_gamma   90.00
#
_symmetry.space_group_name_H-M   'P 1'
#
loop_
_entity.id
_entity.type
_entity.pdbx_description
1 polymer ?
#
loop_
_entity_poly.entity_id
_entity_poly.type
_entity_poly.pdbx_seq_one_letter_code
_entity_poly.pdbx_strand_id
1 'polypeptide(L)'
;MRCPVVAALLALAACDTGSGPAPPMGSRLRLLETIPGAAFRLSVDGRVVNANFHFGTLTPAIVVLPGQHTLSGQSLSDTSSFDWVLAAADSVNYIVFVTDTTGSSGAVIASGVASDSGPGPAAGQAALRVADFSKVAGLVAHFSETGGAGSVPVSSFFFRAVSAFTDVPPGDWSLVVSHTNMTDTVLLAGPVSVVAGQARTVAVLDSGPGPLTWRLVPDRN
;
A
#
# COMPACT_ATOMS: atom_id res chain seq x y z
N MET A 1 -21.46 22.23 80.91
CA MET A 1 -21.88 21.78 79.64
C MET A 1 -20.67 21.82 78.71
N ARG A 2 -20.14 20.65 78.34
CA ARG A 2 -18.95 20.53 77.47
C ARG A 2 -19.40 19.88 76.18
N CYS A 3 -19.30 20.63 75.01
CA CYS A 3 -19.52 20.07 73.70
C CYS A 3 -18.28 19.36 73.22
N PRO A 4 -18.36 18.13 72.63
CA PRO A 4 -17.25 17.52 71.98
C PRO A 4 -17.21 17.99 70.52
N VAL A 5 -16.02 18.42 70.06
CA VAL A 5 -15.70 18.70 68.68
C VAL A 5 -15.43 17.37 67.98
N VAL A 6 -16.25 17.04 66.99
CA VAL A 6 -16.07 15.89 66.14
C VAL A 6 -15.19 16.36 64.90
N ALA A 7 -13.96 15.91 64.87
CA ALA A 7 -13.08 16.11 63.74
C ALA A 7 -13.43 15.10 62.64
N ALA A 8 -14.00 15.57 61.52
CA ALA A 8 -14.24 14.75 60.33
C ALA A 8 -12.93 14.67 59.50
N LEU A 9 -12.32 13.49 59.47
CA LEU A 9 -11.24 13.17 58.51
C LEU A 9 -11.86 12.99 57.12
N LEU A 10 -11.60 13.93 56.19
CA LEU A 10 -11.82 13.72 54.77
C LEU A 10 -10.66 12.87 54.22
N ALA A 11 -10.94 11.60 53.94
CA ALA A 11 -10.08 10.76 53.12
C ALA A 11 -10.21 11.19 51.65
N LEU A 12 -9.21 11.90 51.12
CA LEU A 12 -9.05 12.12 49.68
C LEU A 12 -8.70 10.78 49.05
N ALA A 13 -9.67 10.12 48.42
CA ALA A 13 -9.42 9.03 47.51
C ALA A 13 -8.73 9.65 46.25
N ALA A 14 -7.41 9.51 46.19
CA ALA A 14 -6.67 9.75 44.93
C ALA A 14 -7.16 8.70 43.93
N CYS A 15 -8.03 9.09 43.02
CA CYS A 15 -8.26 8.32 41.78
C CYS A 15 -6.96 8.32 41.04
N ASP A 16 -6.21 7.23 41.14
CA ASP A 16 -5.11 6.91 40.24
C ASP A 16 -5.72 6.70 38.86
N THR A 17 -5.75 7.77 38.06
CA THR A 17 -6.05 7.68 36.63
C THR A 17 -4.85 6.98 35.96
N GLY A 18 -4.78 5.67 36.18
CA GLY A 18 -3.83 4.82 35.55
C GLY A 18 -3.93 5.04 34.02
N SER A 19 -2.97 5.76 33.48
CA SER A 19 -2.76 5.83 32.05
C SER A 19 -2.31 4.44 31.57
N GLY A 20 -3.28 3.53 31.41
CA GLY A 20 -3.03 2.29 30.70
C GLY A 20 -2.47 2.63 29.30
N PRO A 21 -1.67 1.73 28.71
CA PRO A 21 -1.20 1.93 27.35
C PRO A 21 -2.39 2.25 26.44
N ALA A 22 -2.24 3.28 25.60
CA ALA A 22 -3.28 3.65 24.65
C ALA A 22 -3.66 2.41 23.82
N PRO A 23 -4.94 2.18 23.54
CA PRO A 23 -5.35 1.05 22.73
C PRO A 23 -4.67 1.15 21.35
N PRO A 24 -4.25 0.01 20.76
CA PRO A 24 -3.61 0.01 19.46
C PRO A 24 -4.54 0.64 18.42
N MET A 25 -4.02 1.54 17.59
CA MET A 25 -4.82 2.27 16.61
C MET A 25 -5.14 1.42 15.36
N GLY A 26 -4.53 0.25 15.24
CA GLY A 26 -4.67 -0.64 14.09
C GLY A 26 -3.93 -0.14 12.87
N SER A 27 -3.77 -1.03 11.92
CA SER A 27 -3.12 -0.80 10.64
C SER A 27 -4.13 -0.81 9.51
N ARG A 28 -3.81 -0.15 8.40
CA ARG A 28 -4.64 -0.17 7.20
C ARG A 28 -4.02 -1.08 6.16
N LEU A 29 -4.79 -2.02 5.69
CA LEU A 29 -4.42 -2.98 4.66
C LEU A 29 -5.21 -2.70 3.39
N ARG A 30 -4.54 -2.62 2.25
CA ARG A 30 -5.14 -2.64 0.91
C ARG A 30 -4.52 -3.77 0.10
N LEU A 31 -5.32 -4.36 -0.78
CA LEU A 31 -4.85 -5.41 -1.67
C LEU A 31 -5.08 -4.95 -3.11
N LEU A 32 -4.07 -5.17 -3.97
CA LEU A 32 -4.11 -4.89 -5.40
C LEU A 32 -3.88 -6.18 -6.19
N GLU A 33 -4.83 -6.51 -7.07
CA GLU A 33 -4.70 -7.63 -8.01
C GLU A 33 -3.87 -7.23 -9.23
N THR A 34 -2.82 -7.99 -9.50
CA THR A 34 -1.88 -7.68 -10.60
C THR A 34 -1.76 -8.81 -11.64
N ILE A 35 -2.54 -9.90 -11.53
CA ILE A 35 -2.49 -11.05 -12.44
C ILE A 35 -3.53 -10.88 -13.56
N PRO A 36 -3.12 -10.69 -14.82
CA PRO A 36 -4.06 -10.56 -15.93
C PRO A 36 -4.97 -11.78 -16.07
N GLY A 37 -6.28 -11.53 -16.21
CA GLY A 37 -7.27 -12.58 -16.40
C GLY A 37 -7.63 -13.40 -15.16
N ALA A 38 -6.97 -13.18 -14.02
CA ALA A 38 -7.33 -13.83 -12.78
C ALA A 38 -8.46 -13.10 -12.05
N ALA A 39 -9.28 -13.87 -11.32
CA ALA A 39 -10.27 -13.35 -10.40
C ALA A 39 -10.37 -14.26 -9.19
N PHE A 40 -10.44 -13.66 -8.01
CA PHE A 40 -10.44 -14.38 -6.74
C PHE A 40 -11.59 -13.94 -5.83
N ARG A 41 -12.06 -14.88 -5.02
CA ARG A 41 -12.76 -14.55 -3.78
C ARG A 41 -11.71 -14.34 -2.70
N LEU A 42 -11.59 -13.09 -2.23
CA LEU A 42 -10.56 -12.68 -1.29
C LEU A 42 -11.11 -12.61 0.12
N SER A 43 -10.38 -13.15 1.09
CA SER A 43 -10.71 -13.05 2.52
C SER A 43 -9.50 -12.65 3.36
N VAL A 44 -9.80 -12.02 4.49
CA VAL A 44 -8.85 -11.69 5.57
C VAL A 44 -9.39 -12.31 6.85
N ASP A 45 -8.60 -13.15 7.50
CA ASP A 45 -8.98 -13.91 8.70
C ASP A 45 -10.30 -14.68 8.52
N GLY A 46 -10.49 -15.27 7.36
CA GLY A 46 -11.70 -16.03 6.99
C GLY A 46 -12.92 -15.17 6.63
N ARG A 47 -12.84 -13.84 6.79
CA ARG A 47 -13.92 -12.92 6.38
C ARG A 47 -13.73 -12.48 4.94
N VAL A 48 -14.72 -12.69 4.10
CA VAL A 48 -14.70 -12.23 2.70
C VAL A 48 -14.67 -10.69 2.66
N VAL A 49 -13.63 -10.14 2.05
CA VAL A 49 -13.42 -8.69 1.88
C VAL A 49 -13.67 -8.23 0.44
N ASN A 50 -13.53 -9.15 -0.52
CA ASN A 50 -13.92 -8.93 -1.90
C ASN A 50 -14.33 -10.26 -2.53
N ALA A 51 -15.57 -10.34 -3.05
CA ALA A 51 -16.09 -11.56 -3.65
C ALA A 51 -15.69 -11.73 -5.13
N ASN A 52 -15.20 -10.68 -5.78
CA ASN A 52 -14.75 -10.66 -7.18
C ASN A 52 -13.53 -9.73 -7.33
N PHE A 53 -12.42 -10.14 -6.73
CA PHE A 53 -11.14 -9.44 -6.77
C PHE A 53 -10.42 -9.82 -8.06
N HIS A 54 -10.43 -8.94 -9.04
CA HIS A 54 -9.91 -9.17 -10.38
C HIS A 54 -8.82 -8.17 -10.75
N PHE A 55 -8.13 -8.42 -11.85
CA PHE A 55 -7.01 -7.61 -12.35
C PHE A 55 -7.26 -6.11 -12.24
N GLY A 56 -6.31 -5.41 -11.66
CA GLY A 56 -6.35 -3.97 -11.43
C GLY A 56 -7.31 -3.51 -10.32
N THR A 57 -7.98 -4.42 -9.62
CA THR A 57 -8.83 -4.07 -8.47
C THR A 57 -7.96 -3.72 -7.26
N LEU A 58 -8.22 -2.56 -6.67
CA LEU A 58 -7.69 -2.15 -5.37
C LEU A 58 -8.82 -2.20 -4.35
N THR A 59 -8.63 -2.92 -3.23
CA THR A 59 -9.63 -2.95 -2.16
C THR A 59 -9.71 -1.60 -1.44
N PRO A 60 -10.87 -1.27 -0.85
CA PRO A 60 -10.91 -0.27 0.21
C PRO A 60 -9.92 -0.60 1.33
N ALA A 61 -9.55 0.39 2.14
CA ALA A 61 -8.69 0.13 3.30
C ALA A 61 -9.43 -0.74 4.33
N ILE A 62 -8.80 -1.84 4.71
CA ILE A 62 -9.25 -2.78 5.72
C ILE A 62 -8.46 -2.47 7.00
N VAL A 63 -9.13 -2.21 8.10
CA VAL A 63 -8.46 -2.00 9.39
C VAL A 63 -8.18 -3.37 10.01
N VAL A 64 -6.91 -3.62 10.35
CA VAL A 64 -6.46 -4.83 11.06
C VAL A 64 -5.72 -4.42 12.32
N LEU A 65 -5.86 -5.20 13.40
CA LEU A 65 -5.11 -4.97 14.65
C LEU A 65 -3.66 -5.44 14.47
N PRO A 66 -2.73 -5.00 15.33
CA PRO A 66 -1.39 -5.57 15.35
C PRO A 66 -1.43 -7.08 15.59
N GLY A 67 -0.63 -7.83 14.84
CA GLY A 67 -0.60 -9.30 14.93
C GLY A 67 -0.49 -9.99 13.58
N GLN A 68 -0.73 -11.29 13.58
CA GLN A 68 -0.74 -12.10 12.38
C GLN A 68 -2.15 -12.17 11.79
N HIS A 69 -2.25 -11.92 10.49
CA HIS A 69 -3.49 -11.98 9.71
C HIS A 69 -3.31 -12.90 8.52
N THR A 70 -4.27 -13.78 8.31
CA THR A 70 -4.29 -14.66 7.15
C THR A 70 -5.06 -14.02 6.01
N LEU A 71 -4.37 -13.84 4.88
CA LEU A 71 -4.99 -13.43 3.62
C LEU A 71 -5.14 -14.66 2.74
N SER A 72 -6.38 -14.93 2.31
CA SER A 72 -6.70 -16.09 1.49
C SER A 72 -7.39 -15.66 0.22
N GLY A 73 -7.02 -16.27 -0.90
CA GLY A 73 -7.71 -16.10 -2.18
C GLY A 73 -8.07 -17.44 -2.77
N GLN A 74 -9.32 -17.58 -3.22
CA GLN A 74 -9.79 -18.72 -3.98
C GLN A 74 -10.15 -18.26 -5.39
N SER A 75 -9.54 -18.88 -6.39
CA SER A 75 -9.85 -18.58 -7.80
C SER A 75 -11.34 -18.80 -8.10
N LEU A 76 -11.89 -17.94 -8.94
CA LEU A 76 -13.27 -18.05 -9.43
C LEU A 76 -13.36 -18.84 -10.74
N SER A 77 -12.23 -19.11 -11.39
CA SER A 77 -12.18 -19.77 -12.71
C SER A 77 -11.64 -21.20 -12.65
N ASP A 78 -10.87 -21.53 -11.62
CA ASP A 78 -10.24 -22.84 -11.46
C ASP A 78 -10.14 -23.23 -9.98
N THR A 79 -9.36 -24.27 -9.66
CA THR A 79 -9.17 -24.76 -8.28
C THR A 79 -7.99 -24.12 -7.55
N SER A 80 -7.34 -23.12 -8.14
CA SER A 80 -6.18 -22.49 -7.52
C SER A 80 -6.58 -21.64 -6.32
N SER A 81 -5.74 -21.65 -5.30
CA SER A 81 -5.91 -20.86 -4.10
C SER A 81 -4.56 -20.43 -3.55
N PHE A 82 -4.57 -19.43 -2.72
CA PHE A 82 -3.40 -19.02 -1.96
C PHE A 82 -3.79 -18.65 -0.52
N ASP A 83 -2.86 -18.92 0.38
CA ASP A 83 -2.89 -18.41 1.74
C ASP A 83 -1.56 -17.72 2.03
N TRP A 84 -1.63 -16.58 2.68
CA TRP A 84 -0.47 -15.81 3.06
C TRP A 84 -0.67 -15.15 4.42
N VAL A 85 0.41 -15.03 5.21
CA VAL A 85 0.35 -14.44 6.55
C VAL A 85 1.04 -13.08 6.54
N LEU A 86 0.28 -12.04 6.90
CA LEU A 86 0.79 -10.71 7.17
C LEU A 86 1.01 -10.51 8.66
N ALA A 87 2.23 -10.20 9.07
CA ALA A 87 2.50 -9.68 10.40
C ALA A 87 2.28 -8.15 10.40
N ALA A 88 1.12 -7.72 10.88
CA ALA A 88 0.79 -6.29 10.95
C ALA A 88 1.39 -5.67 12.22
N ALA A 89 2.16 -4.59 12.06
CA ALA A 89 2.59 -3.73 13.15
C ALA A 89 1.54 -2.63 13.40
N ASP A 90 1.54 -2.01 14.56
CA ASP A 90 0.61 -0.93 14.88
C ASP A 90 0.85 0.32 14.03
N SER A 91 -0.24 0.95 13.60
CA SER A 91 -0.23 2.24 12.89
C SER A 91 0.55 2.25 11.56
N VAL A 92 0.72 1.09 10.92
CA VAL A 92 1.38 0.96 9.62
C VAL A 92 0.34 0.73 8.52
N ASN A 93 0.50 1.41 7.38
CA ASN A 93 -0.30 1.09 6.21
C ASN A 93 0.42 0.05 5.34
N TYR A 94 -0.32 -0.94 4.88
CA TYR A 94 0.18 -2.01 4.03
C TYR A 94 -0.54 -2.01 2.69
N ILE A 95 0.22 -2.23 1.63
CA ILE A 95 -0.30 -2.59 0.32
C ILE A 95 0.21 -3.99 0.02
N VAL A 96 -0.70 -4.92 -0.19
CA VAL A 96 -0.40 -6.28 -0.59
C VAL A 96 -0.73 -6.44 -2.06
N PHE A 97 0.25 -6.83 -2.83
CA PHE A 97 0.12 -7.12 -4.25
C PHE A 97 -0.07 -8.62 -4.43
N VAL A 98 -1.19 -9.02 -5.00
CA VAL A 98 -1.42 -10.40 -5.41
C VAL A 98 -0.87 -10.54 -6.83
N THR A 99 0.21 -11.26 -6.98
CA THR A 99 0.95 -11.40 -8.25
C THR A 99 1.32 -12.85 -8.50
N ASP A 100 1.65 -13.19 -9.74
CA ASP A 100 2.20 -14.50 -10.05
C ASP A 100 3.74 -14.51 -9.92
N THR A 101 4.31 -15.71 -9.84
CA THR A 101 5.76 -15.84 -9.66
C THR A 101 6.54 -15.89 -10.97
N THR A 102 5.97 -16.34 -12.07
CA THR A 102 6.77 -16.70 -13.24
C THR A 102 6.03 -16.69 -14.56
N GLY A 103 5.02 -16.12 -14.87
CA GLY A 103 4.54 -16.01 -16.27
C GLY A 103 4.33 -17.32 -17.07
N SER A 104 4.44 -18.49 -16.48
CA SER A 104 4.18 -19.77 -17.13
C SER A 104 3.06 -20.53 -16.39
N SER A 105 2.29 -21.25 -17.15
CA SER A 105 1.13 -22.04 -16.74
C SER A 105 1.40 -22.90 -15.49
N GLY A 106 0.79 -22.54 -14.41
CA GLY A 106 1.00 -23.17 -13.10
C GLY A 106 1.33 -22.11 -12.04
N ALA A 107 0.65 -20.99 -12.08
CA ALA A 107 0.93 -19.81 -11.27
C ALA A 107 0.95 -20.14 -9.79
N VAL A 108 2.13 -20.16 -9.20
CA VAL A 108 2.26 -19.98 -7.76
C VAL A 108 1.97 -18.50 -7.50
N ILE A 109 0.84 -18.23 -6.87
CA ILE A 109 0.46 -16.89 -6.50
C ILE A 109 1.41 -16.44 -5.40
N ALA A 110 2.10 -15.36 -5.64
CA ALA A 110 2.99 -14.73 -4.67
C ALA A 110 2.34 -13.42 -4.18
N SER A 111 2.78 -12.99 -3.02
CA SER A 111 2.42 -11.65 -2.53
C SER A 111 3.67 -10.79 -2.40
N GLY A 112 3.57 -9.54 -2.80
CA GLY A 112 4.53 -8.51 -2.46
C GLY A 112 3.91 -7.59 -1.41
N VAL A 113 4.70 -7.16 -0.42
CA VAL A 113 4.21 -6.21 0.59
C VAL A 113 5.00 -4.93 0.48
N ALA A 114 4.30 -3.83 0.37
CA ALA A 114 4.85 -2.51 0.57
C ALA A 114 4.26 -1.93 1.86
N SER A 115 5.09 -1.45 2.75
CA SER A 115 4.67 -0.75 3.96
C SER A 115 5.05 0.72 3.88
N ASP A 116 4.33 1.56 4.62
CA ASP A 116 4.68 2.96 4.82
C ASP A 116 5.22 3.23 6.23
N SER A 117 5.92 2.24 6.81
CA SER A 117 6.52 2.33 8.15
C SER A 117 7.66 3.37 8.26
N GLY A 118 8.09 3.93 7.14
CA GLY A 118 9.12 4.98 7.09
C GLY A 118 8.64 6.36 7.57
N PRO A 119 9.54 7.32 7.69
CA PRO A 119 9.18 8.72 7.92
C PRO A 119 8.25 9.20 6.80
N GLY A 120 7.35 10.13 7.13
CA GLY A 120 6.55 10.83 6.13
C GLY A 120 7.41 11.66 5.19
N PRO A 121 6.81 12.25 4.13
CA PRO A 121 7.50 13.20 3.28
C PRO A 121 8.12 14.33 4.10
N ALA A 122 9.22 14.89 3.61
CA ALA A 122 9.81 16.08 4.23
C ALA A 122 8.80 17.23 4.34
N ALA A 123 9.00 18.14 5.28
CA ALA A 123 8.07 19.24 5.49
C ALA A 123 7.86 20.05 4.19
N GLY A 124 6.59 20.23 3.80
CA GLY A 124 6.22 20.92 2.58
C GLY A 124 6.36 20.08 1.31
N GLN A 125 6.80 18.83 1.40
CA GLN A 125 6.92 17.91 0.26
C GLN A 125 5.79 16.87 0.25
N ALA A 126 5.59 16.23 -0.89
CA ALA A 126 4.87 14.99 -1.07
C ALA A 126 5.88 13.87 -1.37
N ALA A 127 5.44 12.63 -1.40
CA ALA A 127 6.29 11.51 -1.78
C ALA A 127 5.63 10.61 -2.81
N LEU A 128 6.42 10.14 -3.76
CA LEU A 128 6.02 9.19 -4.80
C LEU A 128 6.92 7.96 -4.78
N ARG A 129 6.37 6.80 -5.04
CA ARG A 129 7.10 5.57 -5.34
C ARG A 129 6.42 4.76 -6.43
N VAL A 130 7.15 3.82 -7.00
CA VAL A 130 6.63 2.90 -8.01
C VAL A 130 6.66 1.48 -7.47
N ALA A 131 5.63 0.71 -7.81
CA ALA A 131 5.60 -0.73 -7.69
C ALA A 131 5.48 -1.32 -9.11
N ASP A 132 6.47 -2.11 -9.53
CA ASP A 132 6.50 -2.67 -10.89
C ASP A 132 6.04 -4.12 -10.89
N PHE A 133 4.93 -4.39 -11.59
CA PHE A 133 4.40 -5.72 -11.85
C PHE A 133 4.34 -6.01 -13.36
N SER A 134 5.11 -5.25 -14.16
CA SER A 134 5.29 -5.55 -15.57
C SER A 134 6.33 -6.65 -15.74
N LYS A 135 6.06 -7.59 -16.66
CA LYS A 135 7.03 -8.64 -17.05
C LYS A 135 7.93 -8.22 -18.19
N VAL A 136 7.79 -6.98 -18.64
CA VAL A 136 8.60 -6.41 -19.73
C VAL A 136 9.99 -6.10 -19.19
N ALA A 137 11.00 -6.73 -19.77
CA ALA A 137 12.39 -6.52 -19.34
C ALA A 137 12.98 -5.25 -19.96
N GLY A 138 14.01 -4.70 -19.29
CA GLY A 138 14.79 -3.57 -19.82
C GLY A 138 14.04 -2.24 -19.79
N LEU A 139 13.15 -2.06 -18.82
CA LEU A 139 12.46 -0.79 -18.60
C LEU A 139 13.21 0.08 -17.60
N VAL A 140 13.06 1.38 -17.77
CA VAL A 140 13.45 2.42 -16.81
C VAL A 140 12.28 3.35 -16.59
N ALA A 141 12.24 4.00 -15.43
CA ALA A 141 11.16 4.90 -15.11
C ALA A 141 11.67 6.18 -14.43
N HIS A 142 10.93 7.26 -14.62
CA HIS A 142 11.11 8.50 -13.87
C HIS A 142 9.79 9.22 -13.68
N PHE A 143 9.66 9.99 -12.60
CA PHE A 143 8.58 10.93 -12.45
C PHE A 143 8.93 12.24 -13.16
N SER A 144 7.99 12.78 -13.93
CA SER A 144 8.09 14.07 -14.62
C SER A 144 7.03 15.02 -14.11
N GLU A 145 7.39 16.21 -13.73
CA GLU A 145 6.44 17.25 -13.32
C GLU A 145 5.63 17.74 -14.53
N THR A 146 4.32 17.76 -14.40
CA THR A 146 3.43 18.18 -15.48
C THR A 146 3.51 19.69 -15.68
N GLY A 147 3.98 20.11 -16.85
CA GLY A 147 4.19 21.54 -17.18
C GLY A 147 5.42 22.18 -16.54
N GLY A 148 6.23 21.42 -15.79
CA GLY A 148 7.49 21.83 -15.19
C GLY A 148 8.69 21.17 -15.85
N ALA A 149 9.89 21.51 -15.36
CA ALA A 149 11.15 20.91 -15.79
C ALA A 149 11.65 19.83 -14.79
N GLY A 150 10.90 19.56 -13.73
CA GLY A 150 11.28 18.60 -12.70
C GLY A 150 11.23 17.16 -13.24
N SER A 151 12.31 16.42 -13.03
CA SER A 151 12.40 15.00 -13.33
C SER A 151 13.11 14.26 -12.21
N VAL A 152 12.52 13.17 -11.74
CA VAL A 152 13.04 12.37 -10.63
C VAL A 152 13.14 10.92 -11.06
N PRO A 153 14.36 10.35 -11.15
CA PRO A 153 14.53 8.96 -11.55
C PRO A 153 13.97 8.01 -10.49
N VAL A 154 13.37 6.92 -10.95
CA VAL A 154 12.92 5.82 -10.09
C VAL A 154 14.06 4.81 -9.97
N SER A 155 14.51 4.58 -8.74
CA SER A 155 15.44 3.50 -8.45
C SER A 155 14.71 2.15 -8.41
N SER A 156 15.40 1.08 -8.83
CA SER A 156 14.87 -0.29 -8.69
C SER A 156 13.55 -0.53 -9.44
N PHE A 157 13.55 -0.29 -10.76
CA PHE A 157 12.42 -0.58 -11.63
C PHE A 157 12.63 -1.93 -12.33
N PHE A 158 12.03 -2.97 -11.78
CA PHE A 158 12.03 -4.34 -12.31
C PHE A 158 10.86 -5.13 -11.72
N PHE A 159 10.49 -6.22 -12.37
CA PHE A 159 9.33 -7.03 -11.97
C PHE A 159 9.32 -7.37 -10.47
N ARG A 160 8.21 -7.09 -9.80
CA ARG A 160 7.95 -7.24 -8.35
C ARG A 160 8.78 -6.32 -7.45
N ALA A 161 9.45 -5.34 -8.00
CA ALA A 161 10.12 -4.34 -7.18
C ALA A 161 9.15 -3.26 -6.72
N VAL A 162 9.37 -2.79 -5.50
CA VAL A 162 8.77 -1.57 -4.97
C VAL A 162 9.89 -0.61 -4.63
N SER A 163 9.93 0.54 -5.29
CA SER A 163 10.97 1.54 -5.04
C SER A 163 10.82 2.16 -3.64
N ALA A 164 11.88 2.79 -3.16
CA ALA A 164 11.76 3.71 -2.04
C ALA A 164 10.84 4.90 -2.41
N PHE A 165 10.27 5.55 -1.40
CA PHE A 165 9.64 6.84 -1.61
C PHE A 165 10.69 7.90 -1.96
N THR A 166 10.33 8.77 -2.90
CA THR A 166 11.12 9.94 -3.26
C THR A 166 10.30 11.19 -3.00
N ASP A 167 10.83 12.13 -2.26
CA ASP A 167 10.20 13.42 -2.01
C ASP A 167 10.11 14.24 -3.29
N VAL A 168 8.94 14.83 -3.51
CA VAL A 168 8.66 15.69 -4.66
C VAL A 168 7.90 16.92 -4.19
N PRO A 169 8.04 18.09 -4.86
CA PRO A 169 7.15 19.22 -4.63
C PRO A 169 5.68 18.84 -4.82
N PRO A 170 4.75 19.45 -4.06
CA PRO A 170 3.31 19.32 -4.34
C PRO A 170 2.99 19.79 -5.76
N GLY A 171 2.12 19.05 -6.44
CA GLY A 171 1.76 19.34 -7.84
C GLY A 171 1.28 18.13 -8.58
N ASP A 172 1.23 18.24 -9.90
CA ASP A 172 0.85 17.18 -10.80
C ASP A 172 2.09 16.53 -11.42
N TRP A 173 2.17 15.21 -11.30
CA TRP A 173 3.27 14.41 -11.76
C TRP A 173 2.80 13.32 -12.72
N SER A 174 3.66 12.89 -13.62
CA SER A 174 3.43 11.72 -14.46
C SER A 174 4.58 10.73 -14.29
N LEU A 175 4.27 9.44 -14.22
CA LEU A 175 5.29 8.40 -14.33
C LEU A 175 5.51 8.11 -15.82
N VAL A 176 6.73 8.27 -16.26
CA VAL A 176 7.18 7.94 -17.63
C VAL A 176 7.98 6.66 -17.55
N VAL A 177 7.56 5.64 -18.29
CA VAL A 177 8.27 4.35 -18.44
C VAL A 177 8.75 4.22 -19.87
N SER A 178 10.02 3.90 -20.05
CA SER A 178 10.68 3.77 -21.36
C SER A 178 11.59 2.54 -21.37
N HIS A 179 11.96 2.05 -22.54
CA HIS A 179 13.02 1.06 -22.66
C HIS A 179 14.39 1.67 -22.36
N THR A 180 15.28 0.90 -21.73
CA THR A 180 16.63 1.36 -21.32
C THR A 180 17.46 1.91 -22.49
N ASN A 181 17.29 1.36 -23.68
CA ASN A 181 18.07 1.71 -24.87
C ASN A 181 17.26 2.45 -25.95
N MET A 182 16.04 2.82 -25.62
CA MET A 182 15.13 3.49 -26.55
C MET A 182 14.58 4.76 -25.94
N THR A 183 14.30 5.74 -26.78
CA THR A 183 13.68 7.01 -26.35
C THR A 183 12.16 6.96 -26.36
N ASP A 184 11.58 5.82 -26.74
CA ASP A 184 10.14 5.63 -26.82
C ASP A 184 9.51 5.41 -25.44
N THR A 185 8.45 6.14 -25.19
CA THR A 185 7.65 5.97 -23.97
C THR A 185 6.74 4.76 -24.12
N VAL A 186 6.89 3.78 -23.24
CA VAL A 186 6.07 2.55 -23.20
C VAL A 186 4.80 2.77 -22.36
N LEU A 187 4.88 3.62 -21.34
CA LEU A 187 3.76 4.00 -20.51
C LEU A 187 3.92 5.44 -20.02
N LEU A 188 2.86 6.22 -20.14
CA LEU A 188 2.69 7.50 -19.47
C LEU A 188 1.53 7.38 -18.49
N ALA A 189 1.85 7.31 -17.21
CA ALA A 189 0.86 7.19 -16.13
C ALA A 189 0.69 8.53 -15.43
N GLY A 190 -0.49 9.12 -15.50
CA GLY A 190 -0.77 10.40 -14.86
C GLY A 190 -1.95 11.15 -15.50
N PRO A 191 -2.24 12.36 -15.03
CA PRO A 191 -1.54 13.04 -13.92
C PRO A 191 -1.80 12.39 -12.56
N VAL A 192 -0.77 12.41 -11.72
CA VAL A 192 -0.82 12.02 -10.30
C VAL A 192 -0.70 13.30 -9.48
N SER A 193 -1.82 13.79 -8.99
CA SER A 193 -1.84 14.99 -8.13
C SER A 193 -1.45 14.63 -6.71
N VAL A 194 -0.49 15.37 -6.14
CA VAL A 194 -0.06 15.22 -4.75
C VAL A 194 0.03 16.57 -4.05
N VAL A 195 -0.38 16.59 -2.79
CA VAL A 195 -0.24 17.75 -1.90
C VAL A 195 0.78 17.45 -0.80
N ALA A 196 1.27 18.49 -0.15
CA ALA A 196 2.23 18.33 0.94
C ALA A 196 1.75 17.35 2.01
N GLY A 197 2.64 16.46 2.46
CA GLY A 197 2.37 15.40 3.44
C GLY A 197 1.78 14.13 2.85
N GLN A 198 1.33 14.13 1.60
CA GLN A 198 0.79 12.93 0.95
C GLN A 198 1.89 12.01 0.43
N ALA A 199 1.64 10.71 0.50
CA ALA A 199 2.43 9.70 -0.20
C ALA A 199 1.52 8.87 -1.13
N ARG A 200 2.04 8.52 -2.32
CA ARG A 200 1.33 7.73 -3.32
C ARG A 200 2.24 6.69 -3.95
N THR A 201 1.68 5.52 -4.21
CA THR A 201 2.33 4.48 -5.03
C THR A 201 1.67 4.43 -6.40
N VAL A 202 2.48 4.48 -7.45
CA VAL A 202 2.06 4.20 -8.82
C VAL A 202 2.41 2.75 -9.12
N ALA A 203 1.41 1.88 -9.22
CA ALA A 203 1.60 0.49 -9.60
C ALA A 203 1.54 0.37 -11.13
N VAL A 204 2.60 -0.15 -11.73
CA VAL A 204 2.67 -0.48 -13.15
C VAL A 204 2.29 -1.94 -13.32
N LEU A 205 1.33 -2.22 -14.18
CA LEU A 205 0.71 -3.52 -14.35
C LEU A 205 0.86 -3.98 -15.80
N ASP A 206 1.15 -5.26 -15.96
CA ASP A 206 1.12 -5.93 -17.27
C ASP A 206 -0.29 -6.47 -17.52
N SER A 207 -0.96 -5.96 -18.54
CA SER A 207 -2.30 -6.42 -18.92
C SER A 207 -2.29 -7.70 -19.77
N GLY A 208 -1.13 -8.37 -19.94
CA GLY A 208 -0.94 -9.52 -20.82
C GLY A 208 -0.56 -9.07 -22.23
N PRO A 209 -1.27 -9.49 -23.30
CA PRO A 209 -0.92 -9.13 -24.68
C PRO A 209 -1.18 -7.66 -25.04
N GLY A 210 -1.75 -6.89 -24.10
CA GLY A 210 -2.02 -5.47 -24.28
C GLY A 210 -0.88 -4.55 -23.81
N PRO A 211 -1.07 -3.22 -23.90
CA PRO A 211 -0.12 -2.25 -23.37
C PRO A 211 -0.06 -2.31 -21.84
N LEU A 212 1.04 -1.81 -21.28
CA LEU A 212 1.13 -1.59 -19.84
C LEU A 212 0.00 -0.67 -19.37
N THR A 213 -0.48 -0.92 -18.18
CA THR A 213 -1.47 -0.08 -17.50
C THR A 213 -0.97 0.28 -16.10
N TRP A 214 -1.72 1.08 -15.38
CA TRP A 214 -1.32 1.53 -14.06
C TRP A 214 -2.49 1.71 -13.10
N ARG A 215 -2.18 1.73 -11.81
CA ARG A 215 -3.10 2.07 -10.73
C ARG A 215 -2.43 2.99 -9.73
N LEU A 216 -3.17 4.00 -9.28
CA LEU A 216 -2.76 4.84 -8.16
C LEU A 216 -3.23 4.23 -6.85
N VAL A 217 -2.30 4.04 -5.94
CA VAL A 217 -2.58 3.54 -4.59
C VAL A 217 -2.26 4.63 -3.58
N PRO A 218 -3.25 5.08 -2.80
CA PRO A 218 -3.00 6.05 -1.74
C PRO A 218 -2.35 5.36 -0.55
N ASP A 219 -1.17 5.82 -0.15
CA ASP A 219 -0.44 5.33 1.03
C ASP A 219 -0.78 6.17 2.27
N ARG A 220 -0.53 7.48 2.21
CA ARG A 220 -0.87 8.47 3.26
C ARG A 220 -1.71 9.59 2.69
N ASN A 221 -2.63 10.05 3.48
CA ASN A 221 -3.45 11.24 3.22
C ASN A 221 -3.03 12.34 4.19
#